data_1b8945f12e808ced32c7f44997dc80e3
#
_entry.id   1b8945f12e808ced32c7f44997dc80e3
#
_cell.length_a   1.000
_cell.length_b   1.000
_cell.length_c   1.000
_cell.angle_alpha   90.00
_cell.angle_beta   90.00
_cell.angle_gamma   90.00
#
_symmetry.space_group_name_H-M   'P 1'
#
loop_
_entity.id
_entity.type
_entity.pdbx_description
1 polymer ?
#
loop_
_entity_poly.entity_id
_entity_poly.type
_entity_poly.pdbx_seq_one_letter_code
_entity_poly.pdbx_strand_id
1 'polypeptide(L)'
;MRRQPDPQMHSAEHILNQTMVRLYDCGRCFTAHIGSKKSKCDYHFDHALTEEEVAKIQSRVNSVIDFDLPVTESFVSKDEAERLYNTQKLPENVSTSIRVVHIGDYDSCPCIGEHVTSTGEIGTFRITTISYADGNLRIRFKLSS
;
A
#
# COMPACT_ATOMS: atom_id res chain seq x y z
N MET A 1 11.59 -16.91 14.09
CA MET A 1 11.16 -16.92 12.70
C MET A 1 10.39 -15.63 12.38
N ARG A 2 10.74 -14.99 11.30
CA ARG A 2 10.09 -13.74 10.93
C ARG A 2 8.69 -14.00 10.40
N ARG A 3 7.70 -13.31 10.97
CA ARG A 3 6.31 -13.45 10.57
C ARG A 3 6.04 -12.71 9.27
N GLN A 4 5.39 -13.36 8.31
CA GLN A 4 4.96 -12.70 7.08
C GLN A 4 3.80 -11.75 7.40
N PRO A 5 3.72 -10.60 6.72
CA PRO A 5 2.57 -9.72 6.85
C PRO A 5 1.29 -10.46 6.42
N ASP A 6 0.18 -10.08 7.03
CA ASP A 6 -1.14 -10.57 6.66
C ASP A 6 -1.44 -10.17 5.21
N PRO A 7 -1.79 -11.11 4.31
CA PRO A 7 -2.01 -10.78 2.90
C PRO A 7 -3.08 -9.72 2.68
N GLN A 8 -4.15 -9.73 3.46
CA GLN A 8 -5.21 -8.74 3.35
C GLN A 8 -4.69 -7.34 3.73
N MET A 9 -3.99 -7.24 4.85
CA MET A 9 -3.39 -5.98 5.29
C MET A 9 -2.33 -5.48 4.32
N HIS A 10 -1.50 -6.39 3.80
CA HIS A 10 -0.44 -6.03 2.87
C HIS A 10 -1.03 -5.48 1.57
N SER A 11 -2.07 -6.13 1.06
CA SER A 11 -2.75 -5.65 -0.14
C SER A 11 -3.45 -4.30 0.10
N ALA A 12 -4.03 -4.11 1.29
CA ALA A 12 -4.63 -2.84 1.68
C ALA A 12 -3.57 -1.73 1.71
N GLU A 13 -2.36 -2.02 2.19
CA GLU A 13 -1.25 -1.06 2.18
C GLU A 13 -0.94 -0.60 0.76
N HIS A 14 -0.85 -1.54 -0.19
CA HIS A 14 -0.57 -1.18 -1.58
C HIS A 14 -1.65 -0.27 -2.16
N ILE A 15 -2.92 -0.55 -1.87
CA ILE A 15 -4.03 0.28 -2.33
C ILE A 15 -3.96 1.67 -1.69
N LEU A 16 -3.70 1.74 -0.39
CA LEU A 16 -3.55 3.02 0.32
C LEU A 16 -2.41 3.84 -0.27
N ASN A 17 -1.25 3.22 -0.50
CA ASN A 17 -0.11 3.91 -1.09
C ASN A 17 -0.45 4.51 -2.45
N GLN A 18 -1.07 3.74 -3.33
CA GLN A 18 -1.44 4.25 -4.65
C GLN A 18 -2.48 5.35 -4.56
N THR A 19 -3.41 5.22 -3.62
CA THR A 19 -4.43 6.25 -3.39
C THR A 19 -3.77 7.56 -2.98
N MET A 20 -2.81 7.51 -2.07
CA MET A 20 -2.08 8.71 -1.65
C MET A 20 -1.29 9.32 -2.80
N VAL A 21 -0.65 8.49 -3.62
CA VAL A 21 0.07 8.97 -4.82
C VAL A 21 -0.88 9.68 -5.78
N ARG A 22 -2.03 9.08 -6.06
CA ARG A 22 -2.99 9.62 -7.03
C ARG A 22 -3.68 10.89 -6.55
N LEU A 23 -4.01 10.96 -5.27
CA LEU A 23 -4.76 12.10 -4.73
C LEU A 23 -3.84 13.27 -4.36
N TYR A 24 -2.63 13.01 -3.88
CA TYR A 24 -1.79 14.05 -3.28
C TYR A 24 -0.39 14.12 -3.84
N ASP A 25 0.00 13.20 -4.71
CA ASP A 25 1.34 13.17 -5.32
C ASP A 25 2.46 13.22 -4.28
N CYS A 26 2.25 12.55 -3.15
CA CYS A 26 3.20 12.58 -2.02
C CYS A 26 4.15 11.39 -1.99
N GLY A 27 4.06 10.52 -2.98
CA GLY A 27 4.84 9.27 -2.98
C GLY A 27 4.22 8.20 -2.10
N ARG A 28 4.80 7.02 -2.14
CA ARG A 28 4.39 5.89 -1.30
C ARG A 28 4.93 6.09 0.11
N CYS A 29 4.42 5.32 1.09
CA CYS A 29 4.90 5.45 2.45
C CYS A 29 6.40 5.15 2.54
N PHE A 30 7.11 5.92 3.35
CA PHE A 30 8.55 5.70 3.54
C PHE A 30 8.82 4.70 4.67
N THR A 31 7.84 4.45 5.53
CA THR A 31 7.91 3.38 6.51
C THR A 31 6.50 2.88 6.79
N ALA A 32 6.39 1.60 7.14
CA ALA A 32 5.11 0.97 7.42
C ALA A 32 5.28 -0.13 8.47
N HIS A 33 4.25 -0.31 9.28
CA HIS A 33 4.14 -1.46 10.16
C HIS A 33 2.82 -2.15 9.84
N ILE A 34 2.92 -3.33 9.23
CA ILE A 34 1.74 -4.07 8.76
C ILE A 34 1.48 -5.21 9.72
N GLY A 35 0.45 -5.04 10.54
CA GLY A 35 0.04 -6.05 11.51
C GLY A 35 -1.20 -6.81 11.06
N SER A 36 -1.59 -7.83 11.82
CA SER A 36 -2.77 -8.63 11.49
C SER A 36 -4.08 -7.95 11.90
N LYS A 37 -4.03 -7.10 12.93
CA LYS A 37 -5.23 -6.42 13.44
C LYS A 37 -5.29 -4.95 13.05
N LYS A 38 -4.14 -4.30 13.06
CA LYS A 38 -4.01 -2.88 12.73
C LYS A 38 -2.69 -2.63 12.05
N SER A 39 -2.63 -1.58 11.25
CA SER A 39 -1.42 -1.21 10.52
C SER A 39 -1.26 0.30 10.53
N LYS A 40 -0.04 0.75 10.24
CA LYS A 40 0.24 2.18 10.09
C LYS A 40 1.21 2.40 8.94
N CYS A 41 1.04 3.53 8.25
CA CYS A 41 1.91 3.96 7.16
C CYS A 41 2.27 5.42 7.38
N ASP A 42 3.54 5.75 7.18
CA ASP A 42 4.04 7.11 7.31
C ASP A 42 4.38 7.68 5.93
N TYR A 43 3.92 8.91 5.69
CA TYR A 43 4.10 9.61 4.41
C TYR A 43 4.78 10.95 4.64
N HIS A 44 5.60 11.37 3.70
CA HIS A 44 6.06 12.76 3.65
C HIS A 44 4.90 13.61 3.16
N PHE A 45 4.49 14.60 3.96
CA PHE A 45 3.28 15.35 3.67
C PHE A 45 3.42 16.77 4.25
N ASP A 46 2.62 17.70 3.77
CA ASP A 46 2.78 19.11 4.12
C ASP A 46 1.71 19.64 5.08
N HIS A 47 0.74 18.81 5.47
CA HIS A 47 -0.30 19.25 6.41
C HIS A 47 -0.97 18.05 7.08
N ALA A 48 -1.66 18.30 8.19
CA ALA A 48 -2.52 17.30 8.82
C ALA A 48 -3.77 17.10 7.97
N LEU A 49 -4.20 15.85 7.78
CA LEU A 49 -5.40 15.56 7.00
C LEU A 49 -6.65 16.13 7.68
N THR A 50 -7.53 16.73 6.88
CA THR A 50 -8.85 17.14 7.34
C THR A 50 -9.78 15.92 7.38
N GLU A 51 -10.93 16.07 8.04
CA GLU A 51 -11.94 15.00 8.07
C GLU A 51 -12.42 14.64 6.66
N GLU A 52 -12.56 15.65 5.80
CA GLU A 52 -12.96 15.41 4.40
C GLU A 52 -11.91 14.62 3.63
N GLU A 53 -10.64 14.92 3.86
CA GLU A 53 -9.54 14.20 3.21
C GLU A 53 -9.50 12.74 3.69
N VAL A 54 -9.66 12.51 5.00
CA VAL A 54 -9.72 11.16 5.55
C VAL A 54 -10.87 10.37 4.92
N ALA A 55 -12.05 10.97 4.84
CA ALA A 55 -13.22 10.32 4.24
C ALA A 55 -12.99 10.01 2.76
N LYS A 56 -12.34 10.91 2.03
CA LYS A 56 -12.03 10.72 0.61
C LYS A 56 -11.06 9.56 0.39
N ILE A 57 -9.99 9.50 1.19
CA ILE A 57 -9.02 8.42 1.11
C ILE A 57 -9.69 7.09 1.40
N GLN A 58 -10.43 7.02 2.50
CA GLN A 58 -11.12 5.79 2.92
C GLN A 58 -12.12 5.32 1.87
N SER A 59 -12.90 6.23 1.32
CA SER A 59 -13.88 5.92 0.28
C SER A 59 -13.21 5.39 -0.98
N ARG A 60 -12.09 5.99 -1.40
CA ARG A 60 -11.37 5.54 -2.59
C ARG A 60 -10.78 4.15 -2.39
N VAL A 61 -10.17 3.89 -1.24
CA VAL A 61 -9.62 2.56 -0.96
C VAL A 61 -10.73 1.52 -0.99
N ASN A 62 -11.85 1.79 -0.34
CA ASN A 62 -12.98 0.85 -0.32
C ASN A 62 -13.60 0.66 -1.70
N SER A 63 -13.61 1.68 -2.54
CA SER A 63 -14.08 1.53 -3.93
C SER A 63 -13.21 0.54 -4.70
N VAL A 64 -11.89 0.61 -4.55
CA VAL A 64 -10.98 -0.32 -5.21
C VAL A 64 -11.22 -1.75 -4.70
N ILE A 65 -11.43 -1.91 -3.39
CA ILE A 65 -11.75 -3.21 -2.81
C ILE A 65 -13.07 -3.75 -3.41
N ASP A 66 -14.09 -2.91 -3.48
CA ASP A 66 -15.41 -3.31 -3.96
C ASP A 66 -15.44 -3.66 -5.44
N PHE A 67 -14.51 -3.11 -6.24
CA PHE A 67 -14.38 -3.49 -7.64
C PHE A 67 -13.88 -4.93 -7.82
N ASP A 68 -13.36 -5.54 -6.77
CA ASP A 68 -12.85 -6.93 -6.81
C ASP A 68 -11.84 -7.15 -7.93
N LEU A 69 -10.82 -6.29 -7.96
CA LEU A 69 -9.78 -6.35 -8.97
C LEU A 69 -8.87 -7.56 -8.77
N PRO A 70 -8.42 -8.18 -9.87
CA PRO A 70 -7.46 -9.29 -9.73
C PRO A 70 -6.10 -8.77 -9.25
N VAL A 71 -5.48 -9.54 -8.37
CA VAL A 71 -4.12 -9.27 -7.92
C VAL A 71 -3.22 -10.30 -8.59
N THR A 72 -2.31 -9.83 -9.44
CA THR A 72 -1.47 -10.69 -10.28
C THR A 72 0.00 -10.34 -10.05
N GLU A 73 0.88 -11.13 -10.64
CA GLU A 73 2.30 -10.86 -10.56
C GLU A 73 2.96 -11.03 -11.91
N SER A 74 4.04 -10.28 -12.11
CA SER A 74 4.92 -10.45 -13.26
C SER A 74 6.35 -10.30 -12.77
N PHE A 75 7.30 -10.65 -13.64
CA PHE A 75 8.71 -10.58 -13.30
C PHE A 75 9.42 -9.72 -14.33
N VAL A 76 10.25 -8.81 -13.87
CA VAL A 76 11.02 -7.91 -14.72
C VAL A 76 12.48 -7.96 -14.29
N SER A 77 13.37 -7.49 -15.16
CA SER A 77 14.79 -7.40 -14.82
C SER A 77 14.99 -6.35 -13.72
N LYS A 78 16.10 -6.46 -13.01
CA LYS A 78 16.45 -5.47 -11.99
C LYS A 78 16.54 -4.07 -12.57
N ASP A 79 17.17 -3.94 -13.75
CA ASP A 79 17.30 -2.65 -14.43
C ASP A 79 15.94 -2.06 -14.79
N GLU A 80 15.04 -2.88 -15.30
CA GLU A 80 13.69 -2.44 -15.65
C GLU A 80 12.91 -2.03 -14.40
N ALA A 81 13.04 -2.80 -13.32
CA ALA A 81 12.38 -2.48 -12.05
C ALA A 81 12.86 -1.13 -11.52
N GLU A 82 14.16 -0.85 -11.59
CA GLU A 82 14.73 0.42 -11.12
C GLU A 82 14.23 1.61 -11.95
N ARG A 83 14.02 1.41 -13.26
CA ARG A 83 13.51 2.48 -14.14
C ARG A 83 12.04 2.77 -13.93
N LEU A 84 11.23 1.75 -13.68
CA LEU A 84 9.77 1.87 -13.70
C LEU A 84 9.15 1.99 -12.31
N TYR A 85 9.82 1.52 -11.27
CA TYR A 85 9.22 1.38 -9.93
C TYR A 85 10.17 1.86 -8.84
N ASN A 86 9.57 2.10 -7.65
CA ASN A 86 10.36 2.40 -6.46
C ASN A 86 10.87 1.08 -5.84
N THR A 87 12.19 0.90 -5.86
CA THR A 87 12.83 -0.31 -5.36
C THR A 87 13.47 -0.14 -3.98
N GLN A 88 13.26 0.97 -3.31
CA GLN A 88 13.92 1.28 -2.02
C GLN A 88 13.62 0.26 -0.93
N LYS A 89 12.45 -0.36 -0.96
CA LYS A 89 12.04 -1.34 0.05
C LYS A 89 12.49 -2.76 -0.26
N LEU A 90 13.12 -2.99 -1.41
CA LEU A 90 13.62 -4.31 -1.77
C LEU A 90 15.01 -4.55 -1.14
N PRO A 91 15.32 -5.80 -0.75
CA PRO A 91 16.67 -6.13 -0.30
C PRO A 91 17.73 -5.82 -1.38
N GLU A 92 18.90 -5.37 -0.98
CA GLU A 92 19.98 -5.03 -1.91
C GLU A 92 20.45 -6.21 -2.74
N ASN A 93 20.35 -7.40 -2.21
CA ASN A 93 20.84 -8.62 -2.85
C ASN A 93 19.76 -9.47 -3.47
N VAL A 94 18.67 -8.84 -3.94
CA VAL A 94 17.63 -9.59 -4.67
C VAL A 94 18.20 -10.15 -5.96
N SER A 95 17.56 -11.19 -6.48
CA SER A 95 17.95 -11.80 -7.75
C SER A 95 17.80 -10.82 -8.91
N THR A 96 18.30 -11.20 -10.08
CA THR A 96 18.19 -10.39 -11.29
C THR A 96 16.75 -10.26 -11.79
N SER A 97 15.85 -11.11 -11.28
CA SER A 97 14.42 -11.10 -11.62
C SER A 97 13.63 -10.54 -10.46
N ILE A 98 12.92 -9.45 -10.69
CA ILE A 98 12.15 -8.75 -9.65
C ILE A 98 10.67 -9.03 -9.86
N ARG A 99 10.01 -9.51 -8.80
CA ARG A 99 8.57 -9.72 -8.81
C ARG A 99 7.84 -8.40 -8.66
N VAL A 100 6.89 -8.14 -9.56
CA VAL A 100 6.02 -6.96 -9.49
C VAL A 100 4.61 -7.44 -9.24
N VAL A 101 3.97 -6.88 -8.22
CA VAL A 101 2.58 -7.19 -7.88
C VAL A 101 1.68 -6.12 -8.50
N HIS A 102 0.66 -6.56 -9.22
CA HIS A 102 -0.32 -5.70 -9.87
C HIS A 102 -1.68 -5.85 -9.22
N ILE A 103 -2.30 -4.74 -8.88
CA ILE A 103 -3.69 -4.72 -8.38
C ILE A 103 -4.53 -4.13 -9.51
N GLY A 104 -5.04 -5.00 -10.38
CA GLY A 104 -5.71 -4.59 -11.60
C GLY A 104 -4.86 -3.58 -12.36
N ASP A 105 -5.48 -2.49 -12.78
CA ASP A 105 -4.79 -1.34 -13.39
C ASP A 105 -4.53 -0.24 -12.37
N TYR A 106 -4.81 -0.48 -11.10
CA TYR A 106 -4.74 0.55 -10.08
C TYR A 106 -3.33 0.76 -9.53
N ASP A 107 -2.61 -0.32 -9.26
CA ASP A 107 -1.28 -0.26 -8.65
C ASP A 107 -0.35 -1.31 -9.22
N SER A 108 0.93 -0.98 -9.33
CA SER A 108 1.99 -1.91 -9.70
C SER A 108 3.21 -1.58 -8.86
N CYS A 109 3.74 -2.57 -8.16
CA CYS A 109 4.82 -2.32 -7.21
C CYS A 109 5.70 -3.54 -7.03
N PRO A 110 7.03 -3.38 -7.07
CA PRO A 110 7.93 -4.46 -6.68
C PRO A 110 7.66 -4.87 -5.24
N CYS A 111 7.47 -6.15 -4.99
CA CYS A 111 7.16 -6.63 -3.65
C CYS A 111 7.47 -8.11 -3.52
N ILE A 112 7.97 -8.53 -2.35
CA ILE A 112 8.27 -9.92 -2.08
C ILE A 112 7.26 -10.59 -1.14
N GLY A 113 6.30 -9.84 -0.59
CA GLY A 113 5.33 -10.36 0.37
C GLY A 113 4.12 -11.02 -0.29
N GLU A 114 3.30 -11.68 0.51
CA GLU A 114 2.08 -12.33 0.06
C GLU A 114 0.94 -11.33 -0.05
N HIS A 115 0.04 -11.58 -1.02
CA HIS A 115 -1.13 -10.76 -1.28
C HIS A 115 -2.36 -11.63 -1.47
N VAL A 116 -3.54 -11.00 -1.39
CA VAL A 116 -4.79 -11.66 -1.76
C VAL A 116 -4.82 -11.90 -3.27
N THR A 117 -5.71 -12.77 -3.73
CA THR A 117 -5.86 -13.04 -5.17
C THR A 117 -6.80 -12.06 -5.84
N SER A 118 -7.69 -11.42 -5.08
CA SER A 118 -8.54 -10.34 -5.58
C SER A 118 -8.84 -9.38 -4.44
N THR A 119 -9.08 -8.11 -4.79
CA THR A 119 -9.26 -7.07 -3.76
C THR A 119 -10.49 -7.27 -2.90
N GLY A 120 -11.51 -7.94 -3.42
CA GLY A 120 -12.72 -8.24 -2.64
C GLY A 120 -12.45 -9.07 -1.39
N GLU A 121 -11.33 -9.81 -1.35
CA GLU A 121 -10.95 -10.62 -0.19
C GLU A 121 -10.40 -9.78 0.96
N ILE A 122 -10.11 -8.50 0.75
CA ILE A 122 -9.55 -7.63 1.77
C ILE A 122 -10.56 -7.31 2.87
N GLY A 123 -11.83 -7.16 2.52
CA GLY A 123 -12.85 -6.70 3.45
C GLY A 123 -13.00 -5.19 3.40
N THR A 124 -13.38 -4.57 4.50
CA THR A 124 -13.62 -3.13 4.58
C THR A 124 -12.44 -2.43 5.25
N PHE A 125 -11.95 -1.41 4.60
CA PHE A 125 -10.83 -0.58 5.09
C PHE A 125 -11.37 0.60 5.89
N ARG A 126 -10.75 0.86 7.05
CA ARG A 126 -11.13 2.00 7.88
C ARG A 126 -9.89 2.67 8.47
N ILE A 127 -9.78 3.97 8.27
CA ILE A 127 -8.76 4.78 8.92
C ILE A 127 -9.22 5.01 10.36
N THR A 128 -8.39 4.62 11.33
CA THR A 128 -8.74 4.72 12.75
C THR A 128 -8.23 6.01 13.37
N THR A 129 -6.99 6.37 13.11
CA THR A 129 -6.41 7.62 13.60
C THR A 129 -5.39 8.15 12.61
N ILE A 130 -5.15 9.44 12.67
CA ILE A 130 -4.08 10.09 11.93
C ILE A 130 -3.29 10.96 12.90
N SER A 131 -2.01 11.16 12.59
CA SER A 131 -1.19 12.13 13.29
C SER A 131 -0.26 12.80 12.31
N TYR A 132 0.15 14.02 12.61
CA TYR A 132 1.03 14.78 11.73
C TYR A 132 2.00 15.59 12.58
N ALA A 133 3.29 15.51 12.24
CA ALA A 133 4.32 16.32 12.90
C ALA A 133 5.54 16.41 11.99
N ASP A 134 6.06 17.60 11.81
CA ASP A 134 7.34 17.87 11.13
C ASP A 134 7.44 17.19 9.75
N GLY A 135 6.38 17.32 8.97
CA GLY A 135 6.38 16.77 7.61
C GLY A 135 6.08 15.29 7.54
N ASN A 136 5.74 14.64 8.65
CA ASN A 136 5.42 13.22 8.72
C ASN A 136 3.94 13.02 9.01
N LEU A 137 3.21 12.47 8.04
CA LEU A 137 1.81 12.09 8.19
C LEU A 137 1.73 10.60 8.47
N ARG A 138 1.15 10.22 9.60
CA ARG A 138 0.94 8.82 9.95
C ARG A 138 -0.53 8.47 9.86
N ILE A 139 -0.84 7.45 9.06
CA ILE A 139 -2.20 6.93 8.90
C ILE A 139 -2.25 5.55 9.52
N ARG A 140 -3.14 5.36 10.50
CA ARG A 140 -3.41 4.04 11.08
C ARG A 140 -4.74 3.54 10.57
N PHE A 141 -4.78 2.26 10.26
CA PHE A 141 -6.00 1.66 9.68
C PHE A 141 -6.22 0.24 10.17
N LYS A 142 -7.46 -0.21 10.02
CA LYS A 142 -7.90 -1.56 10.32
C LYS A 142 -8.73 -2.09 9.17
N LEU A 143 -8.86 -3.41 9.13
CA LEU A 143 -9.77 -4.09 8.21
C LEU A 143 -10.85 -4.80 9.00
N SER A 144 -12.05 -4.88 8.41
CA SER A 144 -13.15 -5.68 8.95
C SER A 144 -13.77 -6.49 7.83
N SER A 145 -14.31 -7.64 8.18
CA SER A 145 -14.95 -8.52 7.19
C SER A 145 -16.37 -8.09 6.85
#